data_2e94d1e69a4dae03f10fe597508031e1
#
_entry.id   2e94d1e69a4dae03f10fe597508031e1
#
_cell.length_a   1.000
_cell.length_b   1.000
_cell.length_c   1.000
_cell.angle_alpha   90.00
_cell.angle_beta   90.00
_cell.angle_gamma   90.00
#
_symmetry.space_group_name_H-M   'P 1'
#
loop_
_entity.id
_entity.type
_entity.pdbx_description
1 polymer ?
#
loop_
_entity_poly.entity_id
_entity_poly.type
_entity_poly.pdbx_seq_one_letter_code
_entity_poly.pdbx_strand_id
1 'polypeptide(L)'
;MTESGFELAFGTCHVGHFLLTQLLMEAIKQSAPSRIVVVSSQAHRQAKGIDFTTVRKPTTSSMGLKEYAVAKLANVLFASELSKRLEGTGVTTYSLHPGVVASDVWRSVPWPFDRLMKFFMLNTDDGAQTTLYCATHVETEKQSGLYYDDSKLAPASDVAQDKVLAEALWKESEQWVS
;
A
#
# COMPACT_ATOMS: atom_id res chain seq x y z
N MET A 1 18.78 -3.03 -1.64
CA MET A 1 18.16 -4.11 -2.47
C MET A 1 17.65 -5.21 -1.55
N THR A 2 16.56 -5.88 -1.92
CA THR A 2 16.16 -7.16 -1.32
C THR A 2 17.03 -8.30 -1.85
N GLU A 3 17.01 -9.48 -1.20
CA GLU A 3 17.69 -10.67 -1.70
C GLU A 3 17.15 -11.13 -3.07
N SER A 4 15.86 -10.89 -3.34
CA SER A 4 15.21 -11.18 -4.63
C SER A 4 15.51 -10.14 -5.72
N GLY A 5 16.40 -9.19 -5.47
CA GLY A 5 16.89 -8.22 -6.46
C GLY A 5 15.94 -7.05 -6.76
N PHE A 6 15.06 -6.69 -5.83
CA PHE A 6 14.23 -5.48 -5.93
C PHE A 6 14.82 -4.33 -5.11
N GLU A 7 14.44 -3.11 -5.48
CA GLU A 7 14.62 -1.95 -4.62
C GLU A 7 13.98 -2.23 -3.25
N LEU A 8 14.62 -1.79 -2.17
CA LEU A 8 14.27 -2.22 -0.82
C LEU A 8 12.80 -1.90 -0.44
N ALA A 9 12.37 -0.67 -0.67
CA ALA A 9 10.99 -0.26 -0.36
C ALA A 9 9.98 -0.95 -1.27
N PHE A 10 10.27 -1.03 -2.57
CA PHE A 10 9.37 -1.65 -3.55
C PHE A 10 9.23 -3.17 -3.32
N GLY A 11 10.34 -3.85 -3.11
CA GLY A 11 10.33 -5.30 -2.84
C GLY A 11 9.59 -5.63 -1.55
N THR A 12 9.85 -4.87 -0.47
CA THR A 12 9.23 -5.12 0.83
C THR A 12 7.76 -4.72 0.86
N CYS A 13 7.41 -3.52 0.36
CA CYS A 13 6.06 -2.98 0.51
C CYS A 13 5.08 -3.45 -0.56
N HIS A 14 5.57 -3.88 -1.74
CA HIS A 14 4.70 -4.30 -2.83
C HIS A 14 4.91 -5.77 -3.22
N VAL A 15 6.09 -6.15 -3.71
CA VAL A 15 6.30 -7.49 -4.28
C VAL A 15 6.05 -8.60 -3.25
N GLY A 16 6.55 -8.44 -2.02
CA GLY A 16 6.31 -9.39 -0.93
C GLY A 16 4.83 -9.50 -0.55
N HIS A 17 4.12 -8.38 -0.49
CA HIS A 17 2.68 -8.38 -0.18
C HIS A 17 1.84 -8.92 -1.35
N PHE A 18 2.25 -8.68 -2.59
CA PHE A 18 1.62 -9.28 -3.76
C PHE A 18 1.72 -10.80 -3.70
N LEU A 19 2.93 -11.34 -3.51
CA LEU A 19 3.16 -12.78 -3.39
C LEU A 19 2.35 -13.39 -2.22
N LEU A 20 2.40 -12.77 -1.03
CA LEU A 20 1.64 -13.22 0.13
C LEU A 20 0.14 -13.30 -0.18
N THR A 21 -0.41 -12.27 -0.83
CA THR A 21 -1.82 -12.23 -1.22
C THR A 21 -2.15 -13.36 -2.21
N GLN A 22 -1.29 -13.60 -3.20
CA GLN A 22 -1.49 -14.70 -4.15
C GLN A 22 -1.49 -16.07 -3.46
N LEU A 23 -0.56 -16.31 -2.56
CA LEU A 23 -0.46 -17.58 -1.82
C LEU A 23 -1.66 -17.83 -0.90
N LEU A 24 -2.28 -16.78 -0.37
CA LEU A 24 -3.45 -16.88 0.52
C LEU A 24 -4.78 -16.79 -0.22
N MET A 25 -4.79 -16.55 -1.53
CA MET A 25 -6.00 -16.18 -2.28
C MET A 25 -7.12 -17.21 -2.17
N GLU A 26 -6.81 -18.49 -2.28
CA GLU A 26 -7.83 -19.55 -2.20
C GLU A 26 -8.46 -19.62 -0.80
N ALA A 27 -7.65 -19.49 0.26
CA ALA A 27 -8.17 -19.46 1.63
C ALA A 27 -9.03 -18.20 1.88
N ILE A 28 -8.62 -17.05 1.33
CA ILE A 28 -9.37 -15.80 1.44
C ILE A 28 -10.73 -15.93 0.75
N LYS A 29 -10.79 -16.48 -0.46
CA LYS A 29 -12.05 -16.70 -1.19
C LYS A 29 -12.98 -17.69 -0.48
N GLN A 30 -12.42 -18.78 0.06
CA GLN A 30 -13.21 -19.78 0.82
C GLN A 30 -13.77 -19.21 2.12
N SER A 31 -13.16 -18.16 2.66
CA SER A 31 -13.59 -17.48 3.88
C SER A 31 -14.49 -16.26 3.62
N ALA A 32 -15.03 -16.10 2.42
CA ALA A 32 -15.90 -14.96 2.10
C ALA A 32 -17.18 -14.97 2.98
N PRO A 33 -17.68 -13.79 3.42
CA PRO A 33 -17.18 -12.46 3.10
C PRO A 33 -15.85 -12.13 3.81
N SER A 34 -14.86 -11.72 3.04
CA SER A 34 -13.52 -11.41 3.55
C SER A 34 -12.97 -10.09 2.99
N ARG A 35 -11.97 -9.53 3.65
CA ARG A 35 -11.44 -8.20 3.32
C ARG A 35 -9.91 -8.23 3.24
N ILE A 36 -9.36 -7.61 2.20
CA ILE A 36 -7.93 -7.39 2.03
C ILE A 36 -7.65 -5.90 2.20
N VAL A 37 -6.89 -5.55 3.23
CA VAL A 37 -6.56 -4.15 3.56
C VAL A 37 -5.10 -3.90 3.26
N VAL A 38 -4.82 -3.06 2.27
CA VAL A 38 -3.47 -2.74 1.80
C VAL A 38 -3.02 -1.40 2.36
N VAL A 39 -2.06 -1.43 3.27
CA VAL A 39 -1.54 -0.19 3.88
C VAL A 39 -0.64 0.54 2.90
N SER A 40 -1.14 1.67 2.38
CA SER A 40 -0.42 2.62 1.57
C SER A 40 0.10 3.80 2.40
N SER A 41 0.19 4.99 1.83
CA SER A 41 0.60 6.24 2.48
C SER A 41 0.18 7.44 1.62
N GLN A 42 0.04 8.62 2.22
CA GLN A 42 -0.06 9.87 1.47
C GLN A 42 1.17 10.12 0.56
N ALA A 43 2.30 9.48 0.85
CA ALA A 43 3.49 9.54 0.00
C ALA A 43 3.22 9.09 -1.46
N HIS A 44 2.22 8.23 -1.71
CA HIS A 44 1.85 7.81 -3.06
C HIS A 44 1.54 8.99 -4.00
N ARG A 45 1.11 10.13 -3.45
CA ARG A 45 0.80 11.35 -4.21
C ARG A 45 2.03 12.02 -4.81
N GLN A 46 3.24 11.71 -4.30
CA GLN A 46 4.50 12.26 -4.80
C GLN A 46 5.04 11.47 -6.00
N ALA A 47 4.58 10.24 -6.20
CA ALA A 47 4.97 9.43 -7.35
C ALA A 47 4.21 9.87 -8.61
N LYS A 48 4.93 9.99 -9.73
CA LYS A 48 4.37 10.38 -11.04
C LYS A 48 4.10 9.18 -11.95
N GLY A 49 4.36 7.97 -11.49
CA GLY A 49 4.22 6.71 -12.22
C GLY A 49 5.14 5.65 -11.61
N ILE A 50 5.19 4.51 -12.26
CA ILE A 50 6.09 3.40 -11.93
C ILE A 50 6.93 3.10 -13.18
N ASP A 51 8.23 3.29 -13.07
CA ASP A 51 9.17 2.80 -14.08
C ASP A 51 9.66 1.41 -13.66
N PHE A 52 9.14 0.38 -14.29
CA PHE A 52 9.44 -1.01 -13.98
C PHE A 52 10.91 -1.38 -14.16
N THR A 53 11.68 -0.59 -14.92
CA THR A 53 13.13 -0.80 -15.07
C THR A 53 13.91 -0.33 -13.83
N THR A 54 13.35 0.58 -13.04
CA THR A 54 14.02 1.14 -11.86
C THR A 54 13.74 0.37 -10.58
N VAL A 55 12.64 -0.38 -10.51
CA VAL A 55 12.27 -1.16 -9.31
C VAL A 55 13.24 -2.29 -8.99
N ARG A 56 14.13 -2.62 -9.92
CA ARG A 56 15.24 -3.57 -9.76
C ARG A 56 16.60 -2.90 -9.61
N LYS A 57 16.66 -1.60 -9.31
CA LYS A 57 17.89 -0.85 -9.09
C LYS A 57 18.01 -0.47 -7.60
N PRO A 58 19.22 -0.27 -7.08
CA PRO A 58 19.41 0.21 -5.72
C PRO A 58 18.71 1.55 -5.48
N THR A 59 18.29 1.78 -4.24
CA THR A 59 17.78 3.08 -3.79
C THR A 59 18.78 4.19 -4.08
N THR A 60 18.35 5.26 -4.74
CA THR A 60 19.21 6.38 -5.16
C THR A 60 18.80 7.71 -4.53
N SER A 61 17.55 7.84 -4.12
CA SER A 61 17.06 9.09 -3.54
C SER A 61 17.50 9.24 -2.08
N SER A 62 17.60 10.49 -1.63
CA SER A 62 17.88 10.77 -0.22
C SER A 62 16.81 10.13 0.67
N MET A 63 17.25 9.34 1.64
CA MET A 63 16.39 8.56 2.56
C MET A 63 15.39 7.60 1.88
N GLY A 64 15.52 7.32 0.59
CA GLY A 64 14.62 6.40 -0.14
C GLY A 64 13.20 6.93 -0.34
N LEU A 65 12.95 8.23 -0.18
CA LEU A 65 11.59 8.79 -0.18
C LEU A 65 10.89 8.68 -1.54
N LYS A 66 11.64 8.79 -2.64
CA LYS A 66 11.06 8.62 -3.99
C LYS A 66 10.66 7.18 -4.23
N GLU A 67 11.53 6.25 -3.90
CA GLU A 67 11.30 4.81 -4.04
C GLU A 67 10.16 4.35 -3.13
N TYR A 68 10.11 4.87 -1.91
CA TYR A 68 8.98 4.65 -1.01
C TYR A 68 7.65 5.18 -1.58
N ALA A 69 7.65 6.38 -2.17
CA ALA A 69 6.45 6.93 -2.81
C ALA A 69 5.96 6.04 -3.96
N VAL A 70 6.87 5.51 -4.78
CA VAL A 70 6.56 4.56 -5.87
C VAL A 70 6.00 3.25 -5.31
N ALA A 71 6.59 2.70 -4.25
CA ALA A 71 6.09 1.49 -3.60
C ALA A 71 4.67 1.69 -3.01
N LYS A 72 4.39 2.88 -2.45
CA LYS A 72 3.07 3.18 -1.90
C LYS A 72 2.02 3.50 -2.99
N LEU A 73 2.44 4.03 -4.14
CA LEU A 73 1.61 4.11 -5.33
C LEU A 73 1.23 2.71 -5.83
N ALA A 74 2.21 1.80 -5.90
CA ALA A 74 1.98 0.41 -6.29
C ALA A 74 0.93 -0.28 -5.39
N ASN A 75 0.92 0.01 -4.09
CA ASN A 75 -0.07 -0.53 -3.16
C ASN A 75 -1.50 -0.05 -3.45
N VAL A 76 -1.70 1.22 -3.84
CA VAL A 76 -3.03 1.73 -4.22
C VAL A 76 -3.50 1.08 -5.53
N LEU A 77 -2.63 1.05 -6.55
CA LEU A 77 -2.92 0.42 -7.84
C LEU A 77 -3.22 -1.08 -7.69
N PHE A 78 -2.44 -1.77 -6.85
CA PHE A 78 -2.65 -3.19 -6.53
C PHE A 78 -4.02 -3.45 -5.92
N ALA A 79 -4.43 -2.69 -4.89
CA ALA A 79 -5.74 -2.86 -4.27
C ALA A 79 -6.88 -2.60 -5.26
N SER A 80 -6.74 -1.58 -6.12
CA SER A 80 -7.72 -1.26 -7.17
C SER A 80 -7.85 -2.37 -8.21
N GLU A 81 -6.75 -2.88 -8.74
CA GLU A 81 -6.78 -3.96 -9.74
C GLU A 81 -7.26 -5.28 -9.13
N LEU A 82 -6.83 -5.57 -7.89
CA LEU A 82 -7.27 -6.77 -7.15
C LEU A 82 -8.79 -6.75 -6.93
N SER A 83 -9.39 -5.60 -6.63
CA SER A 83 -10.84 -5.49 -6.44
C SER A 83 -11.62 -5.91 -7.68
N LYS A 84 -11.15 -5.49 -8.87
CA LYS A 84 -11.74 -5.86 -10.15
C LYS A 84 -11.65 -7.36 -10.41
N ARG A 85 -10.50 -7.97 -10.06
CA ARG A 85 -10.27 -9.42 -10.23
C ARG A 85 -11.06 -10.28 -9.25
N LEU A 86 -11.48 -9.72 -8.13
CA LEU A 86 -12.28 -10.38 -7.10
C LEU A 86 -13.78 -10.07 -7.18
N GLU A 87 -14.23 -9.41 -8.25
CA GLU A 87 -15.64 -9.12 -8.44
C GLU A 87 -16.47 -10.40 -8.41
N GLY A 88 -17.58 -10.40 -7.66
CA GLY A 88 -18.45 -11.55 -7.49
C GLY A 88 -17.99 -12.64 -6.53
N THR A 89 -16.77 -12.54 -5.96
CA THR A 89 -16.26 -13.56 -5.03
C THR A 89 -16.65 -13.35 -3.57
N GLY A 90 -17.21 -12.21 -3.22
CA GLY A 90 -17.48 -11.81 -1.83
C GLY A 90 -16.24 -11.31 -1.08
N VAL A 91 -15.10 -11.14 -1.75
CA VAL A 91 -13.88 -10.54 -1.19
C VAL A 91 -13.78 -9.08 -1.62
N THR A 92 -13.58 -8.19 -0.66
CA THR A 92 -13.39 -6.75 -0.91
C THR A 92 -11.95 -6.32 -0.60
N THR A 93 -11.48 -5.28 -1.28
CA THR A 93 -10.13 -4.76 -1.10
C THR A 93 -10.15 -3.28 -0.80
N TYR A 94 -9.19 -2.81 -0.02
CA TYR A 94 -9.05 -1.40 0.36
C TYR A 94 -7.60 -1.01 0.36
N SER A 95 -7.31 0.23 -0.01
CA SER A 95 -6.01 0.86 0.26
C SER A 95 -6.20 2.05 1.19
N LEU A 96 -5.19 2.38 2.01
CA LEU A 96 -5.35 3.45 2.99
C LEU A 96 -4.03 4.16 3.35
N HIS A 97 -4.18 5.35 3.94
CA HIS A 97 -3.15 6.01 4.74
C HIS A 97 -3.46 5.85 6.23
N PRO A 98 -2.52 5.31 7.03
CA PRO A 98 -2.75 5.10 8.47
C PRO A 98 -2.55 6.35 9.32
N GLY A 99 -2.27 7.51 8.72
CA GLY A 99 -1.81 8.70 9.42
C GLY A 99 -0.28 8.71 9.60
N VAL A 100 0.24 9.78 10.18
CA VAL A 100 1.67 9.91 10.52
C VAL A 100 1.89 9.33 11.91
N VAL A 101 2.22 8.06 11.97
CA VAL A 101 2.35 7.29 13.23
C VAL A 101 3.77 7.44 13.80
N ALA A 102 3.86 7.65 15.11
CA ALA A 102 5.11 7.63 15.87
C ALA A 102 5.64 6.18 15.96
N SER A 103 6.22 5.67 14.87
CA SER A 103 6.78 4.31 14.80
C SER A 103 8.31 4.35 14.70
N ASP A 104 8.95 3.20 14.82
CA ASP A 104 10.41 3.04 14.71
C ASP A 104 11.00 3.44 13.35
N VAL A 105 10.17 3.70 12.34
CA VAL A 105 10.61 4.24 11.04
C VAL A 105 11.37 5.57 11.21
N TRP A 106 11.03 6.35 12.25
CA TRP A 106 11.62 7.65 12.54
C TRP A 106 12.88 7.60 13.41
N ARG A 107 13.34 6.42 13.81
CA ARG A 107 14.52 6.25 14.68
C ARG A 107 15.83 6.81 14.11
N SER A 108 15.89 7.02 12.79
CA SER A 108 17.06 7.60 12.10
C SER A 108 17.04 9.14 12.03
N VAL A 109 15.98 9.79 12.50
CA VAL A 109 15.88 11.26 12.54
C VAL A 109 16.74 11.79 13.68
N PRO A 110 17.70 12.73 13.41
CA PRO A 110 18.60 13.25 14.45
C PRO A 110 17.85 14.00 15.55
N TRP A 111 18.36 13.88 16.79
CA TRP A 111 17.96 14.72 17.90
C TRP A 111 18.30 16.21 17.60
N PRO A 112 17.44 17.22 17.89
CA PRO A 112 16.15 17.16 18.64
C PRO A 112 14.91 17.02 17.74
N PHE A 113 15.06 16.86 16.43
CA PHE A 113 13.96 16.84 15.47
C PHE A 113 13.04 15.63 15.66
N ASP A 114 13.58 14.50 16.13
CA ASP A 114 12.79 13.31 16.45
C ASP A 114 11.73 13.58 17.55
N ARG A 115 12.09 14.35 18.56
CA ARG A 115 11.17 14.76 19.67
C ARG A 115 10.08 15.72 19.20
N LEU A 116 10.45 16.69 18.36
CA LEU A 116 9.51 17.68 17.83
C LEU A 116 8.51 16.99 16.88
N MET A 117 8.98 16.07 16.04
CA MET A 117 8.12 15.31 15.14
C MET A 117 7.18 14.39 15.89
N LYS A 118 7.65 13.66 16.91
CA LYS A 118 6.81 12.76 17.73
C LYS A 118 5.67 13.47 18.44
N PHE A 119 5.80 14.76 18.74
CA PHE A 119 4.73 15.56 19.35
C PHE A 119 3.53 15.77 18.41
N PHE A 120 3.77 15.75 17.09
CA PHE A 120 2.73 15.91 16.07
C PHE A 120 2.29 14.58 15.44
N MET A 121 2.87 13.46 15.87
CA MET A 121 2.55 12.13 15.33
C MET A 121 1.43 11.48 16.14
N LEU A 122 0.61 10.72 15.43
CA LEU A 122 -0.41 9.85 16.05
C LEU A 122 0.29 8.76 16.87
N ASN A 123 -0.32 8.36 17.98
CA ASN A 123 0.08 7.13 18.66
C ASN A 123 -0.28 5.92 17.80
N THR A 124 0.18 4.73 18.18
CA THR A 124 -0.05 3.50 17.42
C THR A 124 -1.52 3.11 17.33
N ASP A 125 -2.30 3.41 18.37
CA ASP A 125 -3.72 3.08 18.43
C ASP A 125 -4.53 3.99 17.49
N ASP A 126 -4.22 5.30 17.47
CA ASP A 126 -4.82 6.23 16.51
C ASP A 126 -4.42 5.89 15.07
N GLY A 127 -3.16 5.47 14.85
CA GLY A 127 -2.68 5.02 13.55
C GLY A 127 -3.36 3.74 13.04
N ALA A 128 -3.91 2.91 13.91
CA ALA A 128 -4.64 1.72 13.53
C ALA A 128 -6.10 1.99 13.11
N GLN A 129 -6.67 3.15 13.43
CA GLN A 129 -8.10 3.42 13.27
C GLN A 129 -8.58 3.26 11.82
N THR A 130 -7.87 3.82 10.84
CA THR A 130 -8.26 3.69 9.43
C THR A 130 -8.16 2.24 8.95
N THR A 131 -7.17 1.49 9.43
CA THR A 131 -7.02 0.06 9.10
C THR A 131 -8.19 -0.75 9.69
N LEU A 132 -8.53 -0.51 10.95
CA LEU A 132 -9.67 -1.16 11.61
C LEU A 132 -10.99 -0.79 10.93
N TYR A 133 -11.18 0.48 10.58
CA TYR A 133 -12.35 0.93 9.85
C TYR A 133 -12.53 0.17 8.53
N CYS A 134 -11.49 0.09 7.70
CA CYS A 134 -11.54 -0.68 6.46
C CYS A 134 -11.80 -2.17 6.72
N ALA A 135 -11.20 -2.74 7.77
CA ALA A 135 -11.30 -4.16 8.07
C ALA A 135 -12.66 -4.59 8.66
N THR A 136 -13.35 -3.70 9.38
CA THR A 136 -14.50 -4.13 10.21
C THR A 136 -15.79 -3.33 10.02
N HIS A 137 -15.70 -2.07 9.52
CA HIS A 137 -16.87 -1.19 9.51
C HIS A 137 -17.90 -1.63 8.47
N VAL A 138 -19.18 -1.52 8.81
CA VAL A 138 -20.29 -1.96 7.94
C VAL A 138 -20.43 -1.09 6.69
N GLU A 139 -20.10 0.21 6.77
CA GLU A 139 -20.20 1.12 5.62
C GLU A 139 -19.25 0.76 4.48
N THR A 140 -18.13 0.09 4.78
CA THR A 140 -17.17 -0.35 3.76
C THR A 140 -17.57 -1.66 3.09
N GLU A 141 -18.53 -2.39 3.60
CA GLU A 141 -18.87 -3.76 3.17
C GLU A 141 -19.21 -3.88 1.67
N LYS A 142 -19.87 -2.85 1.13
CA LYS A 142 -20.26 -2.79 -0.30
C LYS A 142 -19.30 -1.98 -1.16
N GLN A 143 -18.16 -1.61 -0.59
CA GLN A 143 -17.12 -0.82 -1.28
C GLN A 143 -15.92 -1.71 -1.52
N SER A 144 -15.24 -1.55 -2.65
CA SER A 144 -14.03 -2.31 -2.97
C SER A 144 -13.12 -1.49 -3.90
N GLY A 145 -11.82 -1.67 -3.77
CA GLY A 145 -10.81 -0.99 -4.61
C GLY A 145 -10.61 0.49 -4.29
N LEU A 146 -11.17 0.99 -3.20
CA LEU A 146 -11.18 2.41 -2.84
C LEU A 146 -10.03 2.75 -1.87
N TYR A 147 -9.71 4.05 -1.82
CA TYR A 147 -8.66 4.58 -0.95
C TYR A 147 -9.27 5.33 0.24
N TYR A 148 -8.72 5.12 1.41
CA TYR A 148 -9.19 5.69 2.69
C TYR A 148 -8.11 6.49 3.39
N ASP A 149 -8.52 7.57 4.06
CA ASP A 149 -7.71 8.42 4.90
C ASP A 149 -8.55 8.93 6.07
N ASP A 150 -8.02 8.91 7.28
CA ASP A 150 -8.73 9.33 8.50
C ASP A 150 -10.12 8.65 8.63
N SER A 151 -10.18 7.32 8.41
CA SER A 151 -11.41 6.51 8.46
C SER A 151 -12.53 7.01 7.53
N LYS A 152 -12.16 7.68 6.42
CA LYS A 152 -13.10 8.20 5.43
C LYS A 152 -12.64 7.84 4.02
N LEU A 153 -13.61 7.70 3.13
CA LEU A 153 -13.32 7.61 1.70
C LEU A 153 -12.62 8.89 1.24
N ALA A 154 -11.48 8.74 0.59
CA ALA A 154 -10.68 9.85 0.09
C ALA A 154 -10.26 9.61 -1.37
N PRO A 155 -10.11 10.65 -2.20
CA PRO A 155 -9.59 10.48 -3.55
C PRO A 155 -8.12 10.08 -3.48
N ALA A 156 -7.73 9.04 -4.19
CA ALA A 156 -6.32 8.75 -4.48
C ALA A 156 -5.75 9.78 -5.48
N SER A 157 -4.43 9.80 -5.70
CA SER A 157 -3.85 10.64 -6.76
C SER A 157 -4.31 10.19 -8.15
N ASP A 158 -4.28 11.10 -9.13
CA ASP A 158 -4.72 10.79 -10.50
C ASP A 158 -3.96 9.59 -11.08
N VAL A 159 -2.66 9.52 -10.83
CA VAL A 159 -1.83 8.37 -11.26
C VAL A 159 -2.24 7.06 -10.57
N ALA A 160 -2.70 7.13 -9.33
CA ALA A 160 -3.19 5.95 -8.60
C ALA A 160 -4.57 5.47 -9.08
N GLN A 161 -5.24 6.25 -9.94
CA GLN A 161 -6.51 5.90 -10.58
C GLN A 161 -6.32 5.43 -12.04
N ASP A 162 -5.08 5.39 -12.53
CA ASP A 162 -4.75 4.92 -13.87
C ASP A 162 -4.92 3.39 -13.97
N LYS A 163 -6.00 2.96 -14.62
CA LYS A 163 -6.34 1.54 -14.80
C LYS A 163 -5.35 0.80 -15.70
N VAL A 164 -4.73 1.50 -16.66
CA VAL A 164 -3.74 0.90 -17.55
C VAL A 164 -2.46 0.60 -16.77
N LEU A 165 -2.02 1.55 -15.94
CA LEU A 165 -0.87 1.36 -15.08
C LEU A 165 -1.13 0.26 -14.02
N ALA A 166 -2.34 0.18 -13.47
CA ALA A 166 -2.71 -0.86 -12.50
C ALA A 166 -2.64 -2.26 -13.12
N GLU A 167 -3.17 -2.43 -14.34
CA GLU A 167 -3.10 -3.69 -15.07
C GLU A 167 -1.65 -4.06 -15.47
N ALA A 168 -0.86 -3.06 -15.91
CA ALA A 168 0.55 -3.28 -16.23
C ALA A 168 1.34 -3.71 -14.99
N LEU A 169 1.16 -3.03 -13.85
CA LEU A 169 1.77 -3.39 -12.58
C LEU A 169 1.40 -4.83 -12.16
N TRP A 170 0.15 -5.21 -12.33
CA TRP A 170 -0.29 -6.56 -12.02
C TRP A 170 0.46 -7.61 -12.84
N LYS A 171 0.51 -7.44 -14.18
CA LYS A 171 1.20 -8.37 -15.08
C LYS A 171 2.69 -8.52 -14.76
N GLU A 172 3.36 -7.39 -14.50
CA GLU A 172 4.77 -7.39 -14.09
C GLU A 172 4.95 -8.12 -12.73
N SER A 173 4.04 -7.85 -11.77
CA SER A 173 4.10 -8.49 -10.46
C SER A 173 3.91 -10.00 -10.52
N GLU A 174 3.01 -10.50 -11.37
CA GLU A 174 2.85 -11.95 -11.62
C GLU A 174 4.14 -12.57 -12.17
N GLN A 175 4.82 -11.91 -13.12
CA GLN A 175 6.09 -12.39 -13.67
C GLN A 175 7.22 -12.37 -12.62
N TRP A 176 7.20 -11.43 -11.70
CA TRP A 176 8.26 -11.32 -10.69
C TRP A 176 8.17 -12.38 -9.60
N VAL A 177 7.01 -12.95 -9.37
CA VAL A 177 6.76 -13.94 -8.30
C VAL A 177 6.49 -15.37 -8.81
N SER A 178 6.52 -15.56 -10.14
CA SER A 178 6.38 -16.87 -10.80
C SER A 178 7.59 -17.77 -10.62
#